data_c139982f11cc3ac239640e51d79543b9
#
_entry.id   c139982f11cc3ac239640e51d79543b9
#
_cell.length_a   1.000
_cell.length_b   1.000
_cell.length_c   1.000
_cell.angle_alpha   90.00
_cell.angle_beta   90.00
_cell.angle_gamma   90.00
#
_symmetry.space_group_name_H-M   'P 1'
#
loop_
_entity.id
_entity.type
_entity.pdbx_description
1 polymer ?
#
loop_
_entity_poly.entity_id
_entity_poly.type
_entity_poly.pdbx_seq_one_letter_code
_entity_poly.pdbx_strand_id
1 'polypeptide(L)'
;MEYLGNKELLNLPKTAFLAASAIPPDMVLKCYDWATADHEGCVVSGFSSKLEQDVLHFLIKGKHPIIMVLARQMYKQIPEELLSLFDESRVLIISVSNAPRQSRATAIARNKYVCDIADKIVFVGVNEASSLHELKEEFCVKVESLR
;
A
#
# COMPACT_ATOMS: atom_id res chain seq x y z
N MET A 1 2.96 17.94 -0.97
CA MET A 1 2.65 16.64 -0.35
C MET A 1 1.96 16.87 0.98
N GLU A 2 0.85 16.21 1.20
CA GLU A 2 0.05 16.39 2.42
C GLU A 2 0.04 15.11 3.26
N TYR A 3 -0.01 15.29 4.59
CA TYR A 3 0.00 14.19 5.56
C TYR A 3 -1.20 14.32 6.49
N LEU A 4 -1.82 13.20 6.83
CA LEU A 4 -2.91 13.15 7.80
C LEU A 4 -2.77 11.88 8.64
N GLY A 5 -2.72 12.03 9.96
CA GLY A 5 -2.61 10.92 10.88
C GLY A 5 -1.27 10.87 11.60
N ASN A 6 -0.82 9.66 11.93
CA ASN A 6 0.36 9.45 12.77
C ASN A 6 1.65 9.43 11.95
N LYS A 7 2.36 10.55 11.90
CA LYS A 7 3.62 10.66 11.16
C LYS A 7 4.75 9.80 11.73
N GLU A 8 4.65 9.38 12.98
CA GLU A 8 5.68 8.53 13.59
C GLU A 8 5.78 7.17 12.92
N LEU A 9 4.72 6.75 12.20
CA LEU A 9 4.77 5.50 11.45
C LEU A 9 5.88 5.49 10.39
N LEU A 10 6.30 6.66 9.91
CA LEU A 10 7.43 6.75 8.96
C LEU A 10 8.76 6.29 9.56
N ASN A 11 8.85 6.23 10.89
CA ASN A 11 10.06 5.78 11.58
C ASN A 11 10.10 4.27 11.80
N LEU A 12 9.00 3.58 11.53
CA LEU A 12 8.92 2.11 11.66
C LEU A 12 9.48 1.42 10.42
N PRO A 13 9.90 0.15 10.55
CA PRO A 13 10.13 -0.67 9.36
C PRO A 13 8.87 -0.70 8.48
N LYS A 14 9.05 -0.59 7.17
CA LYS A 14 7.93 -0.46 6.23
C LYS A 14 8.01 -1.52 5.16
N THR A 15 6.93 -2.30 5.00
CA THR A 15 6.78 -3.26 3.92
C THR A 15 5.72 -2.78 2.97
N ALA A 16 6.07 -2.57 1.72
CA ALA A 16 5.13 -2.16 0.69
C ALA A 16 4.41 -3.37 0.10
N PHE A 17 3.14 -3.20 -0.23
CA PHE A 17 2.35 -4.22 -0.92
C PHE A 17 1.78 -3.64 -2.21
N LEU A 18 2.20 -4.20 -3.35
CA LEU A 18 1.79 -3.74 -4.67
C LEU A 18 1.30 -4.93 -5.50
N ALA A 19 0.02 -4.90 -5.87
CA ALA A 19 -0.61 -5.96 -6.64
C ALA A 19 -1.12 -5.46 -7.98
N ALA A 20 -0.88 -6.24 -9.03
CA ALA A 20 -1.44 -5.98 -10.36
C ALA A 20 -2.95 -6.24 -10.36
N SER A 21 -3.64 -5.86 -11.45
CA SER A 21 -5.08 -5.97 -11.53
C SER A 21 -5.58 -7.40 -11.76
N ALA A 22 -4.77 -8.25 -12.39
CA ALA A 22 -5.15 -9.64 -12.70
C ALA A 22 -4.28 -10.61 -11.92
N ILE A 23 -4.88 -11.27 -10.92
CA ILE A 23 -4.16 -12.14 -9.99
C ILE A 23 -4.77 -13.55 -10.01
N PRO A 24 -3.95 -14.61 -10.18
CA PRO A 24 -4.46 -15.98 -10.08
C PRO A 24 -5.06 -16.28 -8.70
N PRO A 25 -6.12 -17.12 -8.61
CA PRO A 25 -6.80 -17.41 -7.33
C PRO A 25 -5.90 -17.97 -6.23
N ASP A 26 -4.91 -18.78 -6.56
CA ASP A 26 -3.98 -19.33 -5.57
C ASP A 26 -3.11 -18.23 -4.95
N MET A 27 -2.72 -17.24 -5.74
CA MET A 27 -1.96 -16.09 -5.24
C MET A 27 -2.82 -15.19 -4.34
N VAL A 28 -4.11 -15.06 -4.64
CA VAL A 28 -5.05 -14.30 -3.80
C VAL A 28 -5.07 -14.86 -2.39
N LEU A 29 -5.18 -16.18 -2.24
CA LEU A 29 -5.19 -16.83 -0.93
C LEU A 29 -3.87 -16.62 -0.18
N LYS A 30 -2.75 -16.68 -0.87
CA LYS A 30 -1.44 -16.40 -0.26
C LYS A 30 -1.36 -14.96 0.25
N CYS A 31 -1.97 -14.01 -0.46
CA CYS A 31 -2.00 -12.62 -0.03
C CYS A 31 -2.85 -12.44 1.23
N TYR A 32 -3.96 -13.16 1.34
CA TYR A 32 -4.78 -13.12 2.54
C TYR A 32 -4.03 -13.68 3.75
N ASP A 33 -3.32 -14.78 3.56
CA ASP A 33 -2.48 -15.37 4.61
C ASP A 33 -1.37 -14.39 5.02
N TRP A 34 -0.75 -13.75 4.04
CA TRP A 34 0.28 -12.74 4.31
C TRP A 34 -0.29 -11.56 5.12
N ALA A 35 -1.47 -11.08 4.75
CA ALA A 35 -2.11 -9.93 5.41
C ALA A 35 -2.52 -10.23 6.85
N THR A 36 -2.82 -11.49 7.16
CA THR A 36 -3.23 -11.90 8.51
C THR A 36 -2.07 -12.36 9.38
N ALA A 37 -0.88 -12.54 8.81
CA ALA A 37 0.32 -12.89 9.57
C ALA A 37 0.86 -11.68 10.34
N ASP A 38 1.69 -11.92 11.35
CA ASP A 38 2.34 -10.84 12.07
C ASP A 38 3.45 -10.22 11.21
N HIS A 39 3.49 -8.89 11.20
CA HIS A 39 4.51 -8.12 10.49
C HIS A 39 5.20 -7.15 11.44
N GLU A 40 6.49 -6.98 11.24
CA GLU A 40 7.24 -5.95 11.93
C GLU A 40 6.94 -4.60 11.28
N GLY A 41 6.61 -3.60 12.10
CA GLY A 41 6.38 -2.24 11.62
C GLY A 41 5.03 -2.08 10.93
N CYS A 42 5.01 -1.37 9.81
CA CYS A 42 3.78 -1.04 9.10
C CYS A 42 3.78 -1.52 7.65
N VAL A 43 2.58 -1.57 7.07
CA VAL A 43 2.38 -1.90 5.65
C VAL A 43 2.05 -0.62 4.89
N VAL A 44 2.74 -0.39 3.78
CA VAL A 44 2.58 0.79 2.92
C VAL A 44 2.00 0.39 1.58
N SER A 45 0.95 1.05 1.14
CA SER A 45 0.36 0.79 -0.16
C SER A 45 -0.55 1.94 -0.58
N GLY A 46 -0.90 1.98 -1.86
CA GLY A 46 -2.00 2.84 -2.32
C GLY A 46 -3.37 2.24 -2.04
N PHE A 47 -3.43 0.94 -1.76
CA PHE A 47 -4.67 0.20 -1.51
C PHE A 47 -5.73 0.48 -2.59
N SER A 48 -5.30 0.51 -3.83
CA SER A 48 -6.09 0.96 -4.98
C SER A 48 -6.66 -0.20 -5.81
N SER A 49 -5.86 -1.24 -6.07
CA SER A 49 -6.35 -2.41 -6.80
C SER A 49 -7.27 -3.25 -5.91
N LYS A 50 -8.04 -4.15 -6.53
CA LYS A 50 -9.00 -5.00 -5.80
C LYS A 50 -8.31 -5.80 -4.70
N LEU A 51 -7.19 -6.44 -5.02
CA LEU A 51 -6.45 -7.25 -4.04
C LEU A 51 -5.83 -6.38 -2.95
N GLU A 52 -5.31 -5.20 -3.30
CA GLU A 52 -4.79 -4.27 -2.31
C GLU A 52 -5.89 -3.81 -1.34
N GLN A 53 -7.11 -3.61 -1.82
CA GLN A 53 -8.25 -3.27 -0.98
C GLN A 53 -8.64 -4.42 -0.06
N ASP A 54 -8.61 -5.65 -0.56
CA ASP A 54 -8.89 -6.83 0.27
C ASP A 54 -7.86 -6.96 1.38
N VAL A 55 -6.58 -6.77 1.05
CA VAL A 55 -5.49 -6.79 2.03
C VAL A 55 -5.68 -5.71 3.09
N LEU A 56 -6.11 -4.51 2.69
CA LEU A 56 -6.42 -3.44 3.62
C LEU A 56 -7.44 -3.86 4.68
N HIS A 57 -8.51 -4.53 4.26
CA HIS A 57 -9.54 -5.00 5.20
C HIS A 57 -8.97 -5.97 6.24
N PHE A 58 -8.09 -6.89 5.82
CA PHE A 58 -7.44 -7.80 6.76
C PHE A 58 -6.51 -7.08 7.72
N LEU A 59 -5.76 -6.08 7.22
CA LEU A 59 -4.84 -5.31 8.05
C LEU A 59 -5.61 -4.48 9.10
N ILE A 60 -6.75 -3.92 8.73
CA ILE A 60 -7.60 -3.18 9.67
C ILE A 60 -8.06 -4.10 10.80
N LYS A 61 -8.56 -5.29 10.46
CA LYS A 61 -9.01 -6.28 11.46
C LYS A 61 -7.87 -6.80 12.32
N GLY A 62 -6.70 -6.98 11.73
CA GLY A 62 -5.51 -7.48 12.42
C GLY A 62 -4.79 -6.45 13.26
N LYS A 63 -5.25 -5.22 13.27
CA LYS A 63 -4.68 -4.09 14.03
C LYS A 63 -3.24 -3.74 13.65
N HIS A 64 -2.87 -3.97 12.40
CA HIS A 64 -1.57 -3.56 11.88
C HIS A 64 -1.55 -2.06 11.58
N PRO A 65 -0.45 -1.36 11.89
CA PRO A 65 -0.28 0.02 11.43
C PRO A 65 -0.16 0.06 9.91
N ILE A 66 -0.76 1.06 9.28
CA ILE A 66 -0.70 1.22 7.83
C ILE A 66 -0.32 2.64 7.42
N ILE A 67 0.33 2.74 6.28
CA ILE A 67 0.56 4.01 5.59
C ILE A 67 -0.14 3.90 4.24
N MET A 68 -1.17 4.71 4.04
CA MET A 68 -1.92 4.75 2.79
C MET A 68 -1.45 5.94 1.96
N VAL A 69 -1.02 5.68 0.73
CA VAL A 69 -0.51 6.73 -0.16
C VAL A 69 -1.51 6.97 -1.29
N LEU A 70 -2.04 8.19 -1.34
CA LEU A 70 -3.05 8.56 -2.32
C LEU A 70 -2.41 9.14 -3.57
N ALA A 71 -2.93 8.73 -4.74
CA ALA A 71 -2.56 9.26 -6.04
C ALA A 71 -3.50 10.39 -6.47
N ARG A 72 -4.03 11.10 -5.50
CA ARG A 72 -5.00 12.19 -5.67
C ARG A 72 -4.88 13.15 -4.48
N GLN A 73 -5.63 14.24 -4.53
CA GLN A 73 -5.69 15.18 -3.40
C GLN A 73 -6.16 14.48 -2.11
N MET A 74 -5.77 15.04 -0.98
CA MET A 74 -6.15 14.49 0.33
C MET A 74 -7.67 14.43 0.47
N TYR A 75 -8.16 13.44 1.20
CA TYR A 75 -9.58 13.31 1.50
C TYR A 75 -10.12 14.56 2.18
N LYS A 76 -11.26 15.05 1.72
CA LYS A 76 -12.02 16.11 2.40
C LYS A 76 -12.79 15.52 3.57
N GLN A 77 -13.21 14.27 3.42
CA GLN A 77 -13.90 13.52 4.46
C GLN A 77 -13.28 12.12 4.50
N ILE A 78 -12.83 11.70 5.69
CA ILE A 78 -12.16 10.41 5.85
C ILE A 78 -13.18 9.28 5.66
N PRO A 79 -12.85 8.25 4.83
CA PRO A 79 -13.71 7.08 4.70
C PRO A 79 -14.00 6.45 6.05
N GLU A 80 -15.27 6.07 6.27
CA GLU A 80 -15.74 5.55 7.56
C GLU A 80 -14.91 4.36 8.05
N GLU A 81 -14.51 3.46 7.14
CA GLU A 81 -13.72 2.27 7.48
C GLU A 81 -12.35 2.59 8.09
N LEU A 82 -11.84 3.81 7.89
CA LEU A 82 -10.54 4.23 8.40
C LEU A 82 -10.63 4.98 9.74
N LEU A 83 -11.82 5.38 10.16
CA LEU A 83 -11.97 6.22 11.36
C LEU A 83 -11.39 5.58 12.62
N SER A 84 -11.62 4.29 12.82
CA SER A 84 -11.09 3.58 13.99
C SER A 84 -9.56 3.57 14.02
N LEU A 85 -8.92 3.57 12.85
CA LEU A 85 -7.46 3.59 12.76
C LEU A 85 -6.89 4.91 13.27
N PHE A 86 -7.57 6.02 13.01
CA PHE A 86 -7.16 7.32 13.54
C PHE A 86 -7.26 7.36 15.06
N ASP A 87 -8.34 6.82 15.62
CA ASP A 87 -8.52 6.76 17.07
C ASP A 87 -7.41 5.95 17.75
N GLU A 88 -6.91 4.92 17.07
CA GLU A 88 -5.86 4.04 17.59
C GLU A 88 -4.45 4.48 17.18
N SER A 89 -4.30 5.60 16.47
CA SER A 89 -3.02 6.10 15.96
C SER A 89 -2.28 5.10 15.06
N ARG A 90 -3.03 4.27 14.31
CA ARG A 90 -2.50 3.20 13.46
C ARG A 90 -2.43 3.55 11.99
N VAL A 91 -2.73 4.78 11.60
CA VAL A 91 -2.78 5.17 10.19
C VAL A 91 -2.07 6.47 9.93
N LEU A 92 -1.36 6.52 8.81
CA LEU A 92 -0.86 7.75 8.20
C LEU A 92 -1.33 7.74 6.75
N ILE A 93 -2.01 8.81 6.32
CA ILE A 93 -2.40 8.99 4.93
C ILE A 93 -1.50 10.07 4.33
N ILE A 94 -0.89 9.76 3.19
CA ILE A 94 0.00 10.67 2.47
C ILE A 94 -0.60 10.91 1.09
N SER A 95 -0.78 12.17 0.71
CA SER A 95 -1.19 12.53 -0.64
C SER A 95 0.02 13.04 -1.42
N VAL A 96 0.32 12.40 -2.55
CA VAL A 96 1.45 12.78 -3.41
C VAL A 96 1.02 13.57 -4.63
N SER A 97 -0.26 13.90 -4.76
CA SER A 97 -0.80 14.63 -5.90
C SER A 97 -1.92 15.56 -5.47
N ASN A 98 -2.03 16.69 -6.16
CA ASN A 98 -3.15 17.63 -5.97
C ASN A 98 -4.30 17.38 -6.95
N ALA A 99 -4.19 16.34 -7.79
CA ALA A 99 -5.21 16.00 -8.78
C ALA A 99 -6.53 15.63 -8.09
N PRO A 100 -7.68 16.08 -8.60
CA PRO A 100 -8.98 15.72 -8.01
C PRO A 100 -9.26 14.23 -8.04
N ARG A 101 -8.70 13.52 -9.03
CA ARG A 101 -8.92 12.08 -9.23
C ARG A 101 -7.61 11.39 -9.54
N GLN A 102 -7.53 10.12 -9.17
CA GLN A 102 -6.43 9.27 -9.57
C GLN A 102 -6.47 9.06 -11.09
N SER A 103 -5.29 9.15 -11.73
CA SER A 103 -5.07 8.80 -13.14
C SER A 103 -3.99 7.73 -13.20
N ARG A 104 -3.73 7.21 -14.42
CA ARG A 104 -2.63 6.27 -14.62
C ARG A 104 -1.30 6.91 -14.24
N ALA A 105 -1.08 8.15 -14.65
CA ALA A 105 0.17 8.86 -14.36
C ALA A 105 0.36 9.11 -12.87
N THR A 106 -0.68 9.55 -12.15
CA THR A 106 -0.58 9.78 -10.71
C THR A 106 -0.44 8.47 -9.93
N ALA A 107 -1.07 7.41 -10.41
CA ALA A 107 -0.94 6.08 -9.80
C ALA A 107 0.49 5.55 -9.93
N ILE A 108 1.12 5.72 -11.09
CA ILE A 108 2.52 5.30 -11.30
C ILE A 108 3.45 6.08 -10.39
N ALA A 109 3.26 7.40 -10.30
CA ALA A 109 4.07 8.25 -9.42
C ALA A 109 3.89 7.87 -7.94
N ARG A 110 2.64 7.58 -7.52
CA ARG A 110 2.34 7.12 -6.17
C ARG A 110 3.03 5.81 -5.87
N ASN A 111 2.97 4.84 -6.78
CA ASN A 111 3.60 3.54 -6.58
C ASN A 111 5.13 3.67 -6.46
N LYS A 112 5.73 4.56 -7.23
CA LYS A 112 7.17 4.84 -7.10
C LYS A 112 7.49 5.40 -5.71
N TYR A 113 6.69 6.33 -5.22
CA TYR A 113 6.88 6.89 -3.89
C TYR A 113 6.76 5.79 -2.80
N VAL A 114 5.78 4.90 -2.93
CA VAL A 114 5.62 3.76 -2.02
C VAL A 114 6.89 2.91 -1.98
N CYS A 115 7.45 2.61 -3.15
CA CYS A 115 8.69 1.84 -3.24
C CYS A 115 9.88 2.59 -2.64
N ASP A 116 9.94 3.90 -2.83
CA ASP A 116 11.04 4.73 -2.29
C ASP A 116 11.09 4.69 -0.77
N ILE A 117 9.95 4.79 -0.09
CA ILE A 117 9.92 4.86 1.37
C ILE A 117 9.95 3.48 2.04
N ALA A 118 9.64 2.42 1.32
CA ALA A 118 9.58 1.07 1.88
C ALA A 118 10.98 0.48 2.11
N ASP A 119 11.11 -0.34 3.13
CA ASP A 119 12.32 -1.13 3.39
C ASP A 119 12.29 -2.45 2.63
N LYS A 120 11.10 -3.03 2.49
CA LYS A 120 10.84 -4.26 1.74
C LYS A 120 9.60 -4.06 0.87
N ILE A 121 9.54 -4.77 -0.26
CA ILE A 121 8.42 -4.65 -1.19
C ILE A 121 7.93 -6.03 -1.61
N VAL A 122 6.64 -6.28 -1.47
CA VAL A 122 5.96 -7.47 -1.98
C VAL A 122 5.20 -7.07 -3.24
N PHE A 123 5.62 -7.63 -4.38
CA PHE A 123 4.93 -7.46 -5.66
C PHE A 123 4.13 -8.73 -5.97
N VAL A 124 2.89 -8.57 -6.42
CA VAL A 124 2.00 -9.71 -6.73
C VAL A 124 1.43 -9.57 -8.14
N GLY A 125 1.50 -10.65 -8.90
CA GLY A 125 0.92 -10.71 -10.24
C GLY A 125 1.63 -9.85 -11.28
N VAL A 126 2.89 -9.50 -11.06
CA VAL A 126 3.67 -8.65 -11.95
C VAL A 126 4.28 -9.47 -13.07
N ASN A 127 4.02 -9.05 -14.32
CA ASN A 127 4.64 -9.62 -15.52
C ASN A 127 5.07 -8.46 -16.43
N GLU A 128 5.66 -8.77 -17.57
CA GLU A 128 6.20 -7.76 -18.48
C GLU A 128 5.14 -6.75 -18.98
N ALA A 129 3.89 -7.13 -19.01
CA ALA A 129 2.79 -6.26 -19.42
C ALA A 129 2.26 -5.40 -18.28
N SER A 130 2.67 -5.67 -17.03
CA SER A 130 2.22 -4.93 -15.86
C SER A 130 2.91 -3.58 -15.77
N SER A 131 2.15 -2.55 -15.34
CA SER A 131 2.72 -1.24 -15.02
C SER A 131 3.69 -1.28 -13.85
N LEU A 132 3.66 -2.35 -13.05
CA LEU A 132 4.57 -2.53 -11.92
C LEU A 132 5.90 -3.18 -12.30
N HIS A 133 6.04 -3.67 -13.54
CA HIS A 133 7.25 -4.39 -13.97
C HIS A 133 8.52 -3.56 -13.83
N GLU A 134 8.50 -2.33 -14.32
CA GLU A 134 9.67 -1.44 -14.25
C GLU A 134 10.04 -1.12 -12.79
N LEU A 135 9.05 -0.93 -11.93
CA LEU A 135 9.30 -0.68 -10.51
C LEU A 135 9.95 -1.89 -9.84
N LYS A 136 9.49 -3.10 -10.16
CA LYS A 136 10.06 -4.32 -9.62
C LYS A 136 11.54 -4.46 -10.01
N GLU A 137 11.89 -4.09 -11.22
CA GLU A 137 13.29 -4.09 -11.66
C GLU A 137 14.10 -2.98 -10.99
N GLU A 138 13.56 -1.76 -10.92
CA GLU A 138 14.25 -0.61 -10.33
C GLU A 138 14.54 -0.84 -8.85
N PHE A 139 13.60 -1.43 -8.11
CA PHE A 139 13.71 -1.66 -6.66
C PHE A 139 14.01 -3.11 -6.30
N CYS A 140 14.63 -3.86 -7.20
CA CYS A 140 14.83 -5.31 -7.03
C CYS A 140 15.54 -5.69 -5.72
N VAL A 141 16.40 -4.83 -5.19
CA VAL A 141 17.11 -5.11 -3.93
C VAL A 141 16.18 -5.12 -2.71
N LYS A 142 15.00 -4.52 -2.81
CA LYS A 142 14.00 -4.47 -1.74
C LYS A 142 12.95 -5.56 -1.86
N VAL A 143 12.90 -6.29 -2.98
CA VAL A 143 11.85 -7.26 -3.25
C VAL A 143 11.91 -8.43 -2.28
N GLU A 144 10.77 -8.74 -1.67
CA GLU A 144 10.58 -9.90 -0.79
C GLU A 144 9.54 -10.82 -1.40
N SER A 145 9.79 -12.12 -1.38
CA SER A 145 8.86 -13.10 -1.92
C SER A 145 7.64 -13.27 -1.02
N LEU A 146 6.49 -13.42 -1.63
CA LEU A 146 5.25 -13.79 -0.95
C LEU A 146 5.36 -15.26 -0.56
N ARG A 147 5.08 -15.56 0.70
CA ARG A 147 5.16 -16.91 1.23
C ARG A 147 3.81 -17.44 1.66
#